data_a2a1066b7d304b3bcaaa8e641749cae7
#
_entry.id   a2a1066b7d304b3bcaaa8e641749cae7
#
_cell.length_a   1.000
_cell.length_b   1.000
_cell.length_c   1.000
_cell.angle_alpha   90.00
_cell.angle_beta   90.00
_cell.angle_gamma   90.00
#
_symmetry.space_group_name_H-M   'P 1'
#
loop_
_entity.id
_entity.type
_entity.pdbx_description
1 polymer ?
#
loop_
_entity_poly.entity_id
_entity_poly.type
_entity_poly.pdbx_seq_one_letter_code
_entity_poly.pdbx_strand_id
1 'polypeptide(L)'
;MKGYESTGNGFNVYKPEAIGTPFYIKSKAFTGRNYAFAPVSGESLEGLTTVPAANAFSENAEVKPATCYWVRFNRYNHYQMGKLRVAYINGNEVGIEYVAADDVDVNNANVANGNKADKLEIPALNAANQYIEYYASVSDEEGAEQVLNFSLEYIASKKHSAWVAFDFDPITSQDNVKRTNEWEQDDPNIDNSVEVTESMHKSDGYDKGHICASEDRVYSTSANKQTFYYSNISPQIGSFNQKYWAALEKQVQTWGRSTGNGVYDKLYVVKGGTTDRLLTNFTGVKKANDGLYPTTNAEGLTPGGLICPSYYYMALLSEKAGVYHAIAFFVPHSELLPDNPGKNEFMVYAVSIESLEYETGIDFFCNLPNEIEKKVEAVYNAEDWVW
;
A
#
# COMPACT_ATOMS: atom_id res chain seq x y z
N MET A 1 -28.50 21.07 -11.67
CA MET A 1 -27.43 21.58 -10.78
C MET A 1 -28.06 22.35 -9.65
N LYS A 2 -28.12 21.79 -8.47
CA LYS A 2 -28.59 22.47 -7.26
C LYS A 2 -27.63 22.08 -6.15
N GLY A 3 -26.97 23.04 -5.57
CA GLY A 3 -26.14 22.81 -4.39
C GLY A 3 -24.89 23.68 -4.31
N TYR A 4 -25.07 24.98 -4.32
CA TYR A 4 -24.02 25.91 -3.92
C TYR A 4 -24.27 26.32 -2.47
N GLU A 5 -23.29 26.13 -1.61
CA GLU A 5 -23.24 26.82 -0.32
C GLU A 5 -22.02 27.76 -0.31
N SER A 6 -22.25 29.02 0.00
CA SER A 6 -21.17 29.98 0.21
C SER A 6 -20.59 29.78 1.61
N THR A 7 -19.29 29.52 1.71
CA THR A 7 -18.61 29.31 3.00
C THR A 7 -18.22 30.61 3.72
N GLY A 8 -18.67 31.76 3.29
CA GLY A 8 -18.29 33.05 3.88
C GLY A 8 -16.85 33.49 3.61
N ASN A 9 -16.00 32.65 3.07
CA ASN A 9 -14.59 32.92 2.75
C ASN A 9 -14.35 33.14 1.24
N GLY A 10 -15.39 33.43 0.48
CA GLY A 10 -15.32 33.68 -0.95
C GLY A 10 -15.20 32.43 -1.83
N PHE A 11 -15.46 31.25 -1.30
CA PHE A 11 -15.44 29.98 -2.03
C PHE A 11 -16.85 29.37 -2.08
N ASN A 12 -17.22 28.88 -3.26
CA ASN A 12 -18.44 28.09 -3.41
C ASN A 12 -18.11 26.62 -3.18
N VAL A 13 -18.91 25.98 -2.33
CA VAL A 13 -18.81 24.55 -2.05
C VAL A 13 -19.80 23.81 -2.92
N TYR A 14 -19.34 22.81 -3.64
CA TYR A 14 -20.21 21.87 -4.34
C TYR A 14 -20.40 20.62 -3.48
N LYS A 15 -21.67 20.30 -3.20
CA LYS A 15 -22.04 19.08 -2.48
C LYS A 15 -22.84 18.19 -3.41
N PRO A 16 -22.21 17.17 -4.03
CA PRO A 16 -22.92 16.20 -4.85
C PRO A 16 -23.94 15.45 -3.97
N GLU A 17 -25.20 15.41 -4.38
CA GLU A 17 -26.28 14.73 -3.61
C GLU A 17 -25.95 13.24 -3.37
N ALA A 18 -25.23 12.59 -4.30
CA ALA A 18 -24.84 11.19 -4.22
C ALA A 18 -23.71 10.91 -3.22
N ILE A 19 -22.85 11.90 -2.87
CA ILE A 19 -21.61 11.66 -2.14
C ILE A 19 -21.68 12.18 -0.69
N GLY A 20 -22.58 13.10 -0.40
CA GLY A 20 -22.85 13.55 0.99
C GLY A 20 -21.77 14.42 1.65
N THR A 21 -20.54 14.46 1.13
CA THR A 21 -19.41 15.23 1.67
C THR A 21 -18.99 16.30 0.69
N PRO A 22 -18.80 17.58 1.11
CA PRO A 22 -18.42 18.64 0.22
C PRO A 22 -16.94 18.61 -0.15
N PHE A 23 -16.61 18.97 -1.36
CA PHE A 23 -15.28 19.46 -1.74
C PHE A 23 -15.34 20.97 -2.01
N TYR A 24 -14.19 21.62 -1.96
CA TYR A 24 -14.12 23.08 -2.12
C TYR A 24 -13.06 23.45 -3.15
N ILE A 25 -13.12 24.73 -3.56
CA ILE A 25 -12.06 25.35 -4.32
C ILE A 25 -11.36 26.33 -3.38
N LYS A 26 -10.09 26.10 -3.12
CA LYS A 26 -9.24 26.95 -2.29
C LYS A 26 -7.97 27.30 -3.05
N SER A 27 -7.63 28.61 -3.10
CA SER A 27 -6.40 29.09 -3.77
C SER A 27 -6.27 28.58 -5.21
N LYS A 28 -7.39 28.54 -5.96
CA LYS A 28 -7.48 28.03 -7.34
C LYS A 28 -7.21 26.53 -7.51
N ALA A 29 -7.29 25.74 -6.44
CA ALA A 29 -7.21 24.29 -6.50
C ALA A 29 -8.45 23.64 -5.90
N PHE A 30 -8.86 22.50 -6.46
CA PHE A 30 -9.83 21.63 -5.84
C PHE A 30 -9.21 21.01 -4.60
N THR A 31 -9.94 21.01 -3.50
CA THR A 31 -9.52 20.37 -2.26
C THR A 31 -10.74 19.83 -1.51
N GLY A 32 -10.57 18.75 -0.79
CA GLY A 32 -11.63 18.16 0.03
C GLY A 32 -11.13 16.92 0.75
N ARG A 33 -11.63 16.71 1.94
CA ARG A 33 -11.30 15.49 2.69
C ARG A 33 -11.83 14.27 1.92
N ASN A 34 -10.96 13.30 1.67
CA ASN A 34 -11.25 12.06 0.94
C ASN A 34 -11.54 12.25 -0.57
N TYR A 35 -11.22 13.39 -1.15
CA TYR A 35 -11.33 13.64 -2.58
C TYR A 35 -9.95 13.74 -3.23
N ALA A 36 -9.83 13.19 -4.42
CA ALA A 36 -8.71 13.45 -5.31
C ALA A 36 -9.21 13.67 -6.74
N PHE A 37 -8.48 14.47 -7.52
CA PHE A 37 -8.89 14.95 -8.83
C PHE A 37 -7.78 14.69 -9.84
N ALA A 38 -8.13 14.11 -10.99
CA ALA A 38 -7.23 13.93 -12.11
C ALA A 38 -7.69 14.78 -13.29
N PRO A 39 -6.93 15.81 -13.71
CA PRO A 39 -7.25 16.58 -14.90
C PRO A 39 -7.10 15.73 -16.16
N VAL A 40 -8.04 15.84 -17.06
CA VAL A 40 -8.05 15.11 -18.33
C VAL A 40 -8.32 16.07 -19.47
N SER A 41 -7.59 15.93 -20.56
CA SER A 41 -7.89 16.64 -21.79
C SER A 41 -9.20 16.11 -22.39
N GLY A 42 -10.21 16.96 -22.50
CA GLY A 42 -11.50 16.58 -23.08
C GLY A 42 -12.49 17.75 -22.99
N GLU A 43 -13.41 17.82 -23.94
CA GLU A 43 -14.36 18.92 -24.04
C GLU A 43 -15.70 18.63 -23.36
N SER A 44 -16.00 17.36 -23.05
CA SER A 44 -17.27 16.96 -22.44
C SER A 44 -17.10 15.83 -21.42
N LEU A 45 -18.05 15.73 -20.48
CA LEU A 45 -18.07 14.63 -19.49
C LEU A 45 -18.37 13.28 -20.14
N GLU A 46 -19.08 13.25 -21.25
CA GLU A 46 -19.39 12.01 -21.98
C GLU A 46 -18.15 11.40 -22.63
N GLY A 47 -17.19 12.26 -23.02
CA GLY A 47 -15.92 11.81 -23.60
C GLY A 47 -14.94 11.17 -22.59
N LEU A 48 -15.20 11.27 -21.29
CA LEU A 48 -14.40 10.66 -20.26
C LEU A 48 -14.83 9.20 -20.08
N THR A 49 -14.22 8.28 -20.80
CA THR A 49 -14.58 6.85 -20.80
C THR A 49 -13.58 5.98 -20.04
N THR A 50 -12.34 6.44 -19.85
CA THR A 50 -11.27 5.69 -19.21
C THR A 50 -10.84 6.37 -17.92
N VAL A 51 -10.88 5.64 -16.80
CA VAL A 51 -10.39 6.13 -15.51
C VAL A 51 -8.87 6.21 -15.55
N PRO A 52 -8.27 7.34 -15.17
CA PRO A 52 -6.82 7.46 -15.07
C PRO A 52 -6.25 6.54 -13.99
N ALA A 53 -4.96 6.19 -14.14
CA ALA A 53 -4.23 5.49 -13.09
C ALA A 53 -4.20 6.29 -11.77
N ALA A 54 -4.05 5.61 -10.64
CA ALA A 54 -4.12 6.21 -9.31
C ALA A 54 -3.16 7.39 -9.09
N ASN A 55 -1.96 7.31 -9.66
CA ASN A 55 -0.94 8.38 -9.58
C ASN A 55 -1.30 9.66 -10.34
N ALA A 56 -2.32 9.64 -11.20
CA ALA A 56 -2.83 10.85 -11.88
C ALA A 56 -3.73 11.71 -10.98
N PHE A 57 -4.20 11.16 -9.85
CA PHE A 57 -5.08 11.87 -8.92
C PHE A 57 -4.28 12.67 -7.89
N SER A 58 -4.74 13.90 -7.62
CA SER A 58 -4.17 14.80 -6.61
C SER A 58 -5.27 15.34 -5.71
N GLU A 59 -5.01 15.42 -4.42
CA GLU A 59 -5.92 16.07 -3.45
C GLU A 59 -6.02 17.58 -3.64
N ASN A 60 -5.09 18.18 -4.42
CA ASN A 60 -4.99 19.60 -4.67
C ASN A 60 -4.79 19.89 -6.17
N ALA A 61 -5.71 19.43 -7.01
CA ALA A 61 -5.64 19.69 -8.45
C ALA A 61 -5.98 21.15 -8.79
N GLU A 62 -5.20 21.77 -9.68
CA GLU A 62 -5.45 23.13 -10.15
C GLU A 62 -6.79 23.21 -10.89
N VAL A 63 -7.60 24.22 -10.58
CA VAL A 63 -8.89 24.48 -11.25
C VAL A 63 -8.66 25.31 -12.50
N LYS A 64 -8.91 24.71 -13.66
CA LYS A 64 -8.77 25.35 -14.98
C LYS A 64 -10.11 25.42 -15.70
N PRO A 65 -10.44 26.57 -16.35
CA PRO A 65 -11.67 26.67 -17.14
C PRO A 65 -11.63 25.72 -18.34
N ALA A 66 -12.79 25.26 -18.75
CA ALA A 66 -12.98 24.32 -19.86
C ALA A 66 -12.18 23.00 -19.72
N THR A 67 -11.87 22.60 -18.49
CA THR A 67 -11.12 21.37 -18.19
C THR A 67 -12.04 20.35 -17.54
N CYS A 68 -11.93 19.11 -17.96
CA CYS A 68 -12.57 17.96 -17.34
C CYS A 68 -11.65 17.31 -16.31
N TYR A 69 -12.25 16.69 -15.31
CA TYR A 69 -11.56 15.96 -14.24
C TYR A 69 -12.29 14.66 -13.94
N TRP A 70 -11.56 13.61 -13.75
CA TRP A 70 -12.05 12.51 -12.94
C TRP A 70 -11.95 12.91 -11.48
N VAL A 71 -12.97 12.59 -10.70
CA VAL A 71 -13.04 12.83 -9.26
C VAL A 71 -13.12 11.48 -8.57
N ARG A 72 -12.17 11.19 -7.71
CA ARG A 72 -12.15 10.01 -6.87
C ARG A 72 -12.57 10.39 -5.46
N PHE A 73 -13.43 9.60 -4.86
CA PHE A 73 -13.91 9.80 -3.51
C PHE A 73 -13.90 8.49 -2.75
N ASN A 74 -13.25 8.44 -1.57
CA ASN A 74 -13.25 7.27 -0.70
C ASN A 74 -14.50 7.30 0.19
N ARG A 75 -15.39 6.34 0.02
CA ARG A 75 -16.62 6.21 0.78
C ARG A 75 -16.87 4.75 1.16
N TYR A 76 -17.14 4.52 2.46
CA TYR A 76 -17.49 3.19 2.95
C TYR A 76 -16.55 2.07 2.48
N ASN A 77 -15.24 2.33 2.54
CA ASN A 77 -14.20 1.35 2.24
C ASN A 77 -13.95 1.05 0.74
N HIS A 78 -14.55 1.79 -0.17
CA HIS A 78 -14.25 1.69 -1.60
C HIS A 78 -14.20 3.06 -2.27
N TYR A 79 -13.56 3.11 -3.42
CA TYR A 79 -13.50 4.32 -4.21
C TYR A 79 -14.75 4.45 -5.11
N GLN A 80 -15.38 5.59 -5.01
CA GLN A 80 -16.38 6.02 -5.98
C GLN A 80 -15.78 7.05 -6.93
N MET A 81 -16.15 6.96 -8.19
CA MET A 81 -15.70 7.87 -9.21
C MET A 81 -16.81 8.83 -9.63
N GLY A 82 -16.39 9.99 -10.07
CA GLY A 82 -17.26 10.97 -10.69
C GLY A 82 -16.51 11.69 -11.80
N LYS A 83 -17.24 12.39 -12.63
CA LYS A 83 -16.72 13.23 -13.70
C LYS A 83 -17.13 14.66 -13.43
N LEU A 84 -16.19 15.58 -13.51
CA LEU A 84 -16.39 17.01 -13.28
C LEU A 84 -15.84 17.80 -14.46
N ARG A 85 -16.57 18.83 -14.90
CA ARG A 85 -16.09 19.82 -15.86
C ARG A 85 -16.22 21.21 -15.27
N VAL A 86 -15.16 21.99 -15.37
CA VAL A 86 -15.19 23.43 -15.07
C VAL A 86 -15.73 24.15 -16.28
N ALA A 87 -16.99 24.60 -16.21
CA ALA A 87 -17.65 25.25 -17.32
C ALA A 87 -17.14 26.70 -17.52
N TYR A 88 -16.97 27.43 -16.42
CA TYR A 88 -16.44 28.81 -16.45
C TYR A 88 -15.80 29.17 -15.10
N ILE A 89 -14.99 30.23 -15.14
CA ILE A 89 -14.46 30.92 -13.95
C ILE A 89 -14.72 32.41 -14.14
N ASN A 90 -15.45 33.02 -13.20
CA ASN A 90 -15.75 34.45 -13.19
C ASN A 90 -15.44 35.03 -11.80
N GLY A 91 -14.26 35.61 -11.63
CA GLY A 91 -13.77 36.07 -10.33
C GLY A 91 -13.67 34.94 -9.31
N ASN A 92 -14.48 34.98 -8.29
CA ASN A 92 -14.54 33.92 -7.24
C ASN A 92 -15.65 32.89 -7.50
N GLU A 93 -16.38 33.01 -8.60
CA GLU A 93 -17.40 32.04 -8.98
C GLU A 93 -16.84 31.04 -9.97
N VAL A 94 -17.07 29.76 -9.70
CA VAL A 94 -16.68 28.66 -10.59
C VAL A 94 -17.93 27.84 -10.92
N GLY A 95 -18.29 27.82 -12.19
CA GLY A 95 -19.36 26.96 -12.69
C GLY A 95 -18.83 25.59 -12.99
N ILE A 96 -19.45 24.55 -12.39
CA ILE A 96 -19.08 23.15 -12.63
C ILE A 96 -20.29 22.32 -13.08
N GLU A 97 -20.00 21.35 -13.93
CA GLU A 97 -20.89 20.24 -14.26
C GLU A 97 -20.33 18.98 -13.58
N TYR A 98 -21.18 18.16 -12.99
CA TYR A 98 -20.75 16.94 -12.31
C TYR A 98 -21.72 15.80 -12.60
N VAL A 99 -21.15 14.63 -12.85
CA VAL A 99 -21.89 13.36 -13.01
C VAL A 99 -21.19 12.31 -12.14
N ALA A 100 -21.94 11.64 -11.27
CA ALA A 100 -21.44 10.44 -10.63
C ALA A 100 -21.19 9.39 -11.71
N ALA A 101 -20.02 8.78 -11.73
CA ALA A 101 -19.82 7.57 -12.50
C ALA A 101 -20.36 6.40 -11.65
N ASP A 102 -20.87 5.38 -12.32
CA ASP A 102 -21.15 4.11 -11.67
C ASP A 102 -19.85 3.57 -11.06
N ASP A 103 -19.97 2.66 -10.08
CA ASP A 103 -18.81 2.01 -9.48
C ASP A 103 -17.86 1.56 -10.60
N VAL A 104 -16.65 2.09 -10.57
CA VAL A 104 -15.67 1.73 -11.58
C VAL A 104 -15.25 0.31 -11.22
N ASP A 105 -15.58 -0.61 -12.10
CA ASP A 105 -14.92 -1.90 -12.12
C ASP A 105 -13.43 -1.62 -12.35
N VAL A 106 -12.69 -1.52 -11.27
CA VAL A 106 -11.23 -1.45 -11.33
C VAL A 106 -10.88 -2.79 -11.93
N ASN A 107 -10.33 -2.80 -13.12
CA ASN A 107 -10.10 -3.98 -13.92
C ASN A 107 -9.26 -4.99 -13.12
N ASN A 108 -9.96 -5.71 -12.28
CA ASN A 108 -9.45 -6.85 -11.57
C ASN A 108 -9.44 -7.99 -12.60
N ALA A 109 -8.29 -8.27 -13.13
CA ALA A 109 -8.13 -9.25 -14.20
C ALA A 109 -8.41 -10.67 -13.71
N ASN A 110 -8.35 -10.92 -12.39
CA ASN A 110 -8.59 -12.19 -11.71
C ASN A 110 -7.99 -13.37 -12.49
N VAL A 111 -6.72 -13.23 -12.86
CA VAL A 111 -6.00 -14.22 -13.64
C VAL A 111 -4.99 -14.92 -12.75
N ALA A 112 -5.33 -16.12 -12.32
CA ALA A 112 -4.42 -16.95 -11.53
C ALA A 112 -3.05 -17.13 -12.22
N ASN A 113 -1.98 -17.05 -11.41
CA ASN A 113 -0.59 -17.19 -11.87
C ASN A 113 -0.25 -18.58 -12.45
N GLY A 114 -1.11 -19.56 -12.25
CA GLY A 114 -0.84 -20.96 -12.63
C GLY A 114 0.13 -21.67 -11.69
N ASN A 115 0.59 -22.86 -12.08
CA ASN A 115 1.29 -23.80 -11.18
C ASN A 115 2.65 -23.34 -10.59
N LYS A 116 3.20 -22.21 -10.99
CA LYS A 116 4.49 -21.73 -10.48
C LYS A 116 4.37 -20.80 -9.27
N ALA A 117 3.19 -20.24 -9.06
CA ALA A 117 2.92 -19.28 -8.00
C ALA A 117 1.44 -19.37 -7.63
N ASP A 118 1.01 -20.55 -7.20
CA ASP A 118 -0.40 -20.91 -6.97
C ASP A 118 -0.88 -20.66 -5.54
N LYS A 119 0.01 -20.15 -4.66
CA LYS A 119 -0.35 -19.82 -3.28
C LYS A 119 -1.18 -18.55 -3.22
N LEU A 120 -2.12 -18.49 -2.27
CA LEU A 120 -3.09 -17.41 -2.18
C LEU A 120 -2.47 -16.04 -1.84
N GLU A 121 -1.34 -16.02 -1.13
CA GLU A 121 -0.61 -14.80 -0.81
C GLU A 121 0.14 -14.19 -2.01
N ILE A 122 0.32 -14.93 -3.11
CA ILE A 122 1.11 -14.45 -4.24
C ILE A 122 0.24 -13.59 -5.17
N PRO A 123 0.55 -12.28 -5.31
CA PRO A 123 -0.13 -11.42 -6.27
C PRO A 123 0.11 -11.83 -7.72
N ALA A 124 -0.66 -11.29 -8.65
CA ALA A 124 -0.39 -11.47 -10.08
C ALA A 124 1.03 -11.02 -10.44
N LEU A 125 1.77 -11.90 -11.11
CA LEU A 125 3.18 -11.67 -11.41
C LEU A 125 3.35 -10.71 -12.58
N ASN A 126 4.26 -9.75 -12.42
CA ASN A 126 4.70 -8.91 -13.52
C ASN A 126 5.91 -9.55 -14.23
N ALA A 127 5.73 -9.97 -15.46
CA ALA A 127 6.78 -10.63 -16.27
C ALA A 127 8.05 -9.78 -16.50
N ALA A 128 8.01 -8.46 -16.25
CA ALA A 128 9.18 -7.58 -16.34
C ALA A 128 10.06 -7.61 -15.07
N ASN A 129 9.57 -8.19 -13.98
CA ASN A 129 10.24 -8.26 -12.70
C ASN A 129 10.71 -9.69 -12.40
N GLN A 130 11.53 -9.84 -11.36
CA GLN A 130 12.02 -11.14 -10.94
C GLN A 130 11.19 -11.65 -9.76
N TYR A 131 10.45 -12.73 -9.93
CA TYR A 131 9.78 -13.45 -8.86
C TYR A 131 10.77 -14.40 -8.17
N ILE A 132 10.84 -14.34 -6.83
CA ILE A 132 11.79 -15.11 -6.01
C ILE A 132 11.04 -15.74 -4.85
N GLU A 133 11.35 -17.01 -4.56
CA GLU A 133 10.88 -17.76 -3.40
C GLU A 133 12.04 -18.05 -2.46
N TYR A 134 11.84 -17.84 -1.16
CA TYR A 134 12.80 -18.17 -0.11
C TYR A 134 12.25 -19.30 0.74
N TYR A 135 13.01 -20.37 0.84
CA TYR A 135 12.67 -21.54 1.65
C TYR A 135 13.54 -21.59 2.90
N ALA A 136 12.94 -21.92 4.04
CA ALA A 136 13.64 -22.04 5.32
C ALA A 136 13.21 -23.31 6.05
N SER A 137 14.09 -23.81 6.91
CA SER A 137 13.78 -24.96 7.77
C SER A 137 12.65 -24.62 8.76
N VAL A 138 11.74 -25.55 8.98
CA VAL A 138 10.62 -25.38 9.94
C VAL A 138 11.09 -25.24 11.39
N SER A 139 12.30 -25.71 11.71
CA SER A 139 12.96 -25.60 13.02
C SER A 139 14.48 -25.57 12.84
N ASP A 140 15.20 -25.36 13.94
CA ASP A 140 16.68 -25.38 13.98
C ASP A 140 17.25 -26.82 14.16
N GLU A 141 16.43 -27.85 14.06
CA GLU A 141 16.87 -29.25 14.11
C GLU A 141 17.54 -29.66 12.80
N GLU A 142 18.56 -30.51 12.89
CA GLU A 142 19.27 -31.05 11.72
C GLU A 142 18.33 -31.89 10.85
N GLY A 143 18.24 -31.59 9.56
CA GLY A 143 17.38 -32.30 8.61
C GLY A 143 15.90 -31.87 8.67
N ALA A 144 15.57 -30.81 9.37
CA ALA A 144 14.22 -30.27 9.40
C ALA A 144 13.69 -29.97 7.98
N GLU A 145 12.39 -30.17 7.77
CA GLU A 145 11.70 -29.88 6.51
C GLU A 145 11.88 -28.41 6.10
N GLN A 146 11.91 -28.17 4.80
CA GLN A 146 11.94 -26.81 4.23
C GLN A 146 10.52 -26.39 3.85
N VAL A 147 10.11 -25.20 4.28
CA VAL A 147 8.83 -24.58 3.90
C VAL A 147 9.09 -23.23 3.23
N LEU A 148 8.14 -22.77 2.44
CA LEU A 148 8.19 -21.41 1.88
C LEU A 148 8.15 -20.40 3.02
N ASN A 149 9.20 -19.60 3.15
CA ASN A 149 9.33 -18.59 4.18
C ASN A 149 8.63 -17.29 3.77
N PHE A 150 8.98 -16.79 2.61
CA PHE A 150 8.30 -15.70 1.92
C PHE A 150 8.68 -15.69 0.44
N SER A 151 7.91 -14.97 -0.35
CA SER A 151 8.22 -14.67 -1.75
C SER A 151 8.26 -13.17 -1.96
N LEU A 152 8.95 -12.75 -3.00
CA LEU A 152 8.95 -11.34 -3.41
C LEU A 152 9.03 -11.19 -4.93
N GLU A 153 8.63 -10.02 -5.40
CA GLU A 153 8.84 -9.61 -6.78
C GLU A 153 9.81 -8.43 -6.81
N TYR A 154 11.04 -8.67 -7.29
CA TYR A 154 12.12 -7.70 -7.29
C TYR A 154 12.18 -6.91 -8.60
N ILE A 155 12.20 -5.59 -8.47
CA ILE A 155 12.36 -4.65 -9.59
C ILE A 155 13.83 -4.24 -9.68
N ALA A 156 14.61 -4.95 -10.49
CA ALA A 156 16.05 -4.75 -10.61
C ALA A 156 16.44 -3.29 -10.95
N SER A 157 15.67 -2.64 -11.83
CA SER A 157 15.92 -1.24 -12.23
C SER A 157 15.71 -0.23 -11.10
N LYS A 158 14.93 -0.58 -10.08
CA LYS A 158 14.62 0.27 -8.92
C LYS A 158 15.36 -0.17 -7.67
N LYS A 159 16.02 -1.34 -7.70
CA LYS A 159 16.65 -1.97 -6.54
C LYS A 159 15.70 -2.06 -5.35
N HIS A 160 14.47 -2.51 -5.60
CA HIS A 160 13.41 -2.55 -4.60
C HIS A 160 12.40 -3.64 -4.95
N SER A 161 11.84 -4.31 -3.96
CA SER A 161 10.75 -5.27 -4.18
C SER A 161 9.43 -4.53 -4.39
N ALA A 162 8.67 -4.93 -5.41
CA ALA A 162 7.30 -4.45 -5.60
C ALA A 162 6.44 -4.83 -4.39
N TRP A 163 6.54 -6.07 -3.98
CA TRP A 163 5.87 -6.65 -2.82
C TRP A 163 6.68 -7.80 -2.23
N VAL A 164 6.39 -8.13 -0.96
CA VAL A 164 6.84 -9.35 -0.25
C VAL A 164 5.60 -10.03 0.32
N ALA A 165 5.45 -11.32 0.05
CA ALA A 165 4.28 -12.11 0.39
C ALA A 165 4.65 -13.34 1.24
N PHE A 166 3.83 -13.66 2.23
CA PHE A 166 4.00 -14.79 3.13
C PHE A 166 2.69 -15.16 3.82
N ASP A 167 2.63 -16.34 4.41
CA ASP A 167 1.50 -16.74 5.23
C ASP A 167 1.91 -17.02 6.69
N PHE A 168 0.93 -16.96 7.57
CA PHE A 168 0.96 -17.55 8.89
C PHE A 168 0.05 -18.78 8.89
N ASP A 169 0.61 -19.90 9.20
CA ASP A 169 -0.06 -21.16 9.46
C ASP A 169 0.39 -21.72 10.83
N PRO A 170 -0.06 -22.90 11.29
CA PRO A 170 0.35 -23.46 12.57
C PRO A 170 1.88 -23.69 12.74
N ILE A 171 2.65 -23.75 11.65
CA ILE A 171 4.12 -23.87 11.66
C ILE A 171 4.76 -22.48 11.64
N THR A 172 4.46 -21.70 10.63
CA THR A 172 5.12 -20.41 10.38
C THR A 172 4.70 -19.30 11.35
N SER A 173 3.63 -19.51 12.12
CA SER A 173 3.17 -18.61 13.19
C SER A 173 3.91 -18.80 14.53
N GLN A 174 4.77 -19.80 14.66
CA GLN A 174 5.47 -20.08 15.92
C GLN A 174 6.50 -18.99 16.24
N ASP A 175 6.70 -18.76 17.55
CA ASP A 175 7.66 -17.80 18.09
C ASP A 175 8.74 -18.59 18.85
N ASN A 176 9.69 -19.17 18.11
CA ASN A 176 10.70 -20.10 18.63
C ASN A 176 12.06 -19.43 18.81
N VAL A 177 12.37 -18.40 18.03
CA VAL A 177 13.69 -17.77 18.02
C VAL A 177 13.59 -16.25 18.15
N LYS A 178 14.68 -15.63 18.58
CA LYS A 178 14.79 -14.18 18.64
C LYS A 178 15.36 -13.63 17.34
N ARG A 179 15.12 -12.34 17.11
CA ARG A 179 15.71 -11.57 16.03
C ARG A 179 17.23 -11.78 15.94
N THR A 180 17.73 -12.22 14.79
CA THR A 180 19.14 -12.56 14.58
C THR A 180 20.03 -11.33 14.34
N ASN A 181 19.50 -10.25 13.75
CA ASN A 181 20.24 -9.05 13.32
C ASN A 181 21.38 -9.35 12.31
N GLU A 182 21.23 -10.40 11.52
CA GLU A 182 22.23 -10.84 10.54
C GLU A 182 21.95 -10.17 9.18
N TRP A 183 22.34 -8.90 9.08
CA TRP A 183 22.24 -8.13 7.84
C TRP A 183 23.11 -8.73 6.74
N GLU A 184 22.50 -9.10 5.64
CA GLU A 184 23.14 -9.76 4.52
C GLU A 184 22.78 -9.07 3.20
N GLN A 185 23.79 -8.58 2.49
CA GLN A 185 23.57 -7.97 1.18
C GLN A 185 23.66 -8.98 0.04
N ASP A 186 24.44 -10.04 0.19
CA ASP A 186 24.65 -11.05 -0.85
C ASP A 186 23.43 -12.00 -0.88
N ASP A 187 22.33 -11.55 -1.45
CA ASP A 187 21.14 -12.36 -1.67
C ASP A 187 21.42 -13.39 -2.77
N PRO A 188 21.43 -14.70 -2.46
CA PRO A 188 21.80 -15.73 -3.42
C PRO A 188 20.90 -15.82 -4.66
N ASN A 189 19.75 -15.14 -4.62
CA ASN A 189 18.76 -15.17 -5.70
C ASN A 189 18.78 -13.92 -6.57
N ILE A 190 19.60 -12.91 -6.25
CA ILE A 190 19.67 -11.64 -6.98
C ILE A 190 21.09 -11.46 -7.55
N ASP A 191 21.17 -10.99 -8.80
CA ASP A 191 22.45 -10.70 -9.41
C ASP A 191 23.10 -9.49 -8.73
N ASN A 192 24.37 -9.62 -8.32
CA ASN A 192 25.12 -8.61 -7.57
C ASN A 192 25.17 -7.24 -8.27
N SER A 193 25.00 -7.17 -9.59
CA SER A 193 24.98 -5.90 -10.33
C SER A 193 23.74 -5.05 -10.06
N VAL A 194 22.66 -5.68 -9.61
CA VAL A 194 21.35 -5.05 -9.34
C VAL A 194 20.95 -5.12 -7.86
N GLU A 195 21.75 -5.74 -7.01
CA GLU A 195 21.50 -5.77 -5.57
C GLU A 195 21.59 -4.40 -4.90
N VAL A 196 20.89 -4.30 -3.77
CA VAL A 196 21.08 -3.21 -2.80
C VAL A 196 22.26 -3.53 -1.93
N THR A 197 23.20 -2.61 -1.83
CA THR A 197 24.38 -2.77 -0.98
C THR A 197 24.20 -2.07 0.38
N GLU A 198 24.93 -2.50 1.39
CA GLU A 198 24.93 -1.85 2.71
C GLU A 198 25.25 -0.35 2.62
N SER A 199 26.16 0.03 1.72
CA SER A 199 26.56 1.42 1.54
C SER A 199 25.44 2.34 1.07
N MET A 200 24.42 1.80 0.38
CA MET A 200 23.25 2.55 -0.08
C MET A 200 22.29 2.92 1.06
N HIS A 201 22.36 2.19 2.18
CA HIS A 201 21.61 2.48 3.41
C HIS A 201 22.48 3.14 4.50
N LYS A 202 23.69 3.54 4.19
CA LYS A 202 24.60 4.10 5.17
C LYS A 202 24.53 5.61 5.18
N SER A 203 24.26 6.19 6.34
CA SER A 203 24.21 7.65 6.55
C SER A 203 23.26 8.36 5.58
N ASP A 204 22.07 7.80 5.40
CA ASP A 204 21.03 8.30 4.50
C ASP A 204 19.86 8.98 5.24
N GLY A 205 19.86 8.93 6.59
CA GLY A 205 18.82 9.51 7.41
C GLY A 205 17.55 8.64 7.53
N TYR A 206 17.61 7.40 7.05
CA TYR A 206 16.49 6.45 7.10
C TYR A 206 16.82 5.23 7.95
N ASP A 207 15.81 4.58 8.46
CA ASP A 207 15.94 3.22 8.98
C ASP A 207 15.95 2.21 7.82
N LYS A 208 16.66 1.11 8.02
CA LYS A 208 16.54 -0.10 7.18
C LYS A 208 15.22 -0.78 7.53
N GLY A 209 14.13 -0.34 6.90
CA GLY A 209 12.79 -0.85 7.15
C GLY A 209 12.55 -2.17 6.46
N HIS A 210 12.19 -3.20 7.22
CA HIS A 210 11.80 -4.48 6.67
C HIS A 210 10.44 -4.37 5.96
N ILE A 211 10.27 -5.06 4.84
CA ILE A 211 8.95 -5.26 4.21
C ILE A 211 8.28 -6.45 4.89
N CYS A 212 8.85 -7.66 4.85
CA CYS A 212 8.50 -8.74 5.77
C CYS A 212 9.29 -8.54 7.06
N ALA A 213 8.63 -8.19 8.15
CA ALA A 213 9.30 -7.89 9.41
C ALA A 213 10.06 -9.11 9.97
N SER A 214 11.17 -8.85 10.65
CA SER A 214 11.92 -9.93 11.34
C SER A 214 11.01 -10.73 12.28
N GLU A 215 10.14 -10.04 13.03
CA GLU A 215 9.19 -10.70 13.93
C GLU A 215 8.07 -11.49 13.21
N ASP A 216 7.90 -11.32 11.91
CA ASP A 216 6.96 -12.14 11.14
C ASP A 216 7.49 -13.57 10.93
N ARG A 217 8.81 -13.76 10.95
CA ARG A 217 9.50 -15.00 10.60
C ARG A 217 10.45 -15.47 11.73
N VAL A 218 9.89 -15.76 12.90
CA VAL A 218 10.65 -16.21 14.10
C VAL A 218 10.38 -17.67 14.45
N TYR A 219 9.87 -18.48 13.52
CA TYR A 219 9.66 -19.91 13.74
C TYR A 219 10.97 -20.72 13.67
N SER A 220 12.00 -20.23 12.98
CA SER A 220 13.35 -20.80 12.98
C SER A 220 14.43 -19.74 12.72
N THR A 221 15.68 -20.04 13.07
CA THR A 221 16.82 -19.14 12.85
C THR A 221 17.04 -18.89 11.36
N SER A 222 16.93 -19.91 10.51
CA SER A 222 17.10 -19.77 9.07
C SER A 222 16.02 -18.87 8.45
N ALA A 223 14.78 -19.01 8.89
CA ALA A 223 13.68 -18.16 8.44
C ALA A 223 13.91 -16.69 8.82
N ASN A 224 14.34 -16.45 10.06
CA ASN A 224 14.61 -15.10 10.54
C ASN A 224 15.78 -14.44 9.81
N LYS A 225 16.89 -15.15 9.59
CA LYS A 225 18.05 -14.64 8.84
C LYS A 225 17.68 -14.11 7.46
N GLN A 226 16.84 -14.81 6.72
CA GLN A 226 16.43 -14.42 5.38
C GLN A 226 15.68 -13.08 5.35
N THR A 227 15.02 -12.66 6.43
CA THR A 227 14.35 -11.35 6.49
C THR A 227 15.32 -10.18 6.43
N PHE A 228 16.63 -10.41 6.68
CA PHE A 228 17.69 -9.39 6.65
C PHE A 228 18.38 -9.26 5.30
N TYR A 229 17.98 -9.98 4.26
CA TYR A 229 18.40 -9.69 2.89
C TYR A 229 17.94 -8.29 2.47
N TYR A 230 18.81 -7.53 1.82
CA TYR A 230 18.46 -6.17 1.41
C TYR A 230 17.38 -6.09 0.34
N SER A 231 17.07 -7.18 -0.34
CA SER A 231 15.88 -7.32 -1.19
C SER A 231 14.55 -7.15 -0.46
N ASN A 232 14.55 -7.43 0.85
CA ASN A 232 13.41 -7.26 1.77
C ASN A 232 13.45 -5.91 2.52
N ILE A 233 14.35 -4.99 2.18
CA ILE A 233 14.59 -3.74 2.91
C ILE A 233 14.24 -2.53 2.07
N SER A 234 13.60 -1.55 2.69
CA SER A 234 13.20 -0.27 2.09
C SER A 234 13.60 0.89 2.99
N PRO A 235 13.97 2.07 2.45
CA PRO A 235 14.21 3.25 3.27
C PRO A 235 12.94 3.70 3.98
N GLN A 236 12.93 3.68 5.31
CA GLN A 236 11.79 4.12 6.10
C GLN A 236 12.16 5.24 7.05
N ILE A 237 11.31 6.27 7.13
CA ILE A 237 11.44 7.33 8.12
C ILE A 237 11.38 6.70 9.52
N GLY A 238 12.37 7.01 10.39
CA GLY A 238 12.51 6.34 11.68
C GLY A 238 11.26 6.40 12.57
N SER A 239 10.58 7.56 12.63
CA SER A 239 9.34 7.67 13.40
C SER A 239 8.16 6.89 12.78
N PHE A 240 8.14 6.71 11.46
CA PHE A 240 7.18 5.83 10.80
C PHE A 240 7.48 4.37 11.13
N ASN A 241 8.71 3.92 10.84
CA ASN A 241 9.15 2.54 11.01
C ASN A 241 9.01 2.04 12.44
N GLN A 242 9.55 2.80 13.42
CA GLN A 242 9.67 2.34 14.80
C GLN A 242 8.37 2.50 15.62
N LYS A 243 7.37 3.24 15.11
CA LYS A 243 6.15 3.54 15.85
C LYS A 243 4.89 3.06 15.14
N TYR A 244 4.40 3.84 14.16
CA TYR A 244 3.12 3.53 13.52
C TYR A 244 3.17 2.18 12.77
N TRP A 245 4.19 2.00 11.92
CA TRP A 245 4.33 0.79 11.13
C TRP A 245 4.58 -0.43 12.00
N ALA A 246 5.51 -0.33 12.96
CA ALA A 246 5.78 -1.40 13.92
C ALA A 246 4.55 -1.80 14.75
N ALA A 247 3.70 -0.84 15.12
CA ALA A 247 2.46 -1.13 15.84
C ALA A 247 1.44 -1.87 14.95
N LEU A 248 1.31 -1.49 13.67
CA LEU A 248 0.46 -2.18 12.71
C LEU A 248 1.00 -3.60 12.43
N GLU A 249 2.32 -3.76 12.26
CA GLU A 249 2.97 -5.08 12.14
C GLU A 249 2.69 -5.96 13.36
N LYS A 250 2.79 -5.41 14.56
CA LYS A 250 2.46 -6.15 15.77
C LYS A 250 1.01 -6.62 15.82
N GLN A 251 0.08 -5.82 15.30
CA GLN A 251 -1.33 -6.23 15.19
C GLN A 251 -1.47 -7.40 14.20
N VAL A 252 -0.81 -7.34 13.03
CA VAL A 252 -0.81 -8.41 12.04
C VAL A 252 -0.17 -9.68 12.61
N GLN A 253 0.93 -9.57 13.36
CA GLN A 253 1.56 -10.70 14.06
C GLN A 253 0.62 -11.32 15.11
N THR A 254 -0.16 -10.50 15.81
CA THR A 254 -1.16 -10.99 16.76
C THR A 254 -2.22 -11.84 16.04
N TRP A 255 -2.71 -11.39 14.90
CA TRP A 255 -3.63 -12.17 14.06
C TRP A 255 -2.96 -13.42 13.51
N GLY A 256 -1.74 -13.31 12.98
CA GLY A 256 -0.98 -14.44 12.44
C GLY A 256 -0.72 -15.54 13.47
N ARG A 257 -0.30 -15.18 14.69
CA ARG A 257 -0.09 -16.14 15.78
C ARG A 257 -1.38 -16.78 16.30
N SER A 258 -2.53 -16.19 16.00
CA SER A 258 -3.84 -16.78 16.30
C SER A 258 -4.14 -18.01 15.43
N THR A 259 -3.43 -18.25 14.33
CA THR A 259 -3.56 -19.46 13.52
C THR A 259 -3.16 -20.71 14.32
N GLY A 260 -2.10 -20.63 15.10
CA GLY A 260 -1.69 -21.71 16.02
C GLY A 260 -2.72 -22.01 17.12
N ASN A 261 -3.60 -21.07 17.45
CA ASN A 261 -4.64 -21.20 18.47
C ASN A 261 -6.03 -21.49 17.88
N GLY A 262 -6.13 -21.69 16.56
CA GLY A 262 -7.37 -22.04 15.87
C GLY A 262 -8.37 -20.91 15.71
N VAL A 263 -7.98 -19.64 15.87
CA VAL A 263 -8.84 -18.47 15.57
C VAL A 263 -8.98 -18.34 14.06
N TYR A 264 -7.85 -18.36 13.34
CA TYR A 264 -7.79 -18.52 11.89
C TYR A 264 -7.12 -19.85 11.56
N ASP A 265 -7.39 -20.41 10.41
CA ASP A 265 -6.65 -21.56 9.90
C ASP A 265 -5.38 -21.08 9.20
N LYS A 266 -5.47 -19.96 8.48
CA LYS A 266 -4.34 -19.24 7.88
C LYS A 266 -4.57 -17.73 7.85
N LEU A 267 -3.46 -16.98 7.79
CA LEU A 267 -3.44 -15.58 7.49
C LEU A 267 -2.40 -15.34 6.38
N TYR A 268 -2.87 -14.92 5.22
CA TYR A 268 -2.05 -14.55 4.08
C TYR A 268 -1.75 -13.06 4.12
N VAL A 269 -0.50 -12.67 3.87
CA VAL A 269 0.00 -11.31 4.04
C VAL A 269 0.81 -10.90 2.83
N VAL A 270 0.50 -9.75 2.26
CA VAL A 270 1.33 -9.08 1.26
C VAL A 270 1.66 -7.70 1.75
N LYS A 271 2.94 -7.34 1.76
CA LYS A 271 3.42 -6.01 2.16
C LYS A 271 4.26 -5.38 1.07
N GLY A 272 4.29 -4.06 1.00
CA GLY A 272 5.16 -3.34 0.08
C GLY A 272 5.16 -1.84 0.28
N GLY A 273 5.97 -1.17 -0.52
CA GLY A 273 5.97 0.28 -0.68
C GLY A 273 5.64 0.66 -2.11
N THR A 274 5.05 1.82 -2.33
CA THR A 274 4.79 2.31 -3.70
C THR A 274 6.10 2.55 -4.43
N THR A 275 6.25 1.98 -5.61
CA THR A 275 7.46 2.10 -6.42
C THR A 275 7.36 3.12 -7.56
N ASP A 276 6.19 3.66 -7.79
CA ASP A 276 5.85 4.67 -8.81
C ASP A 276 5.43 6.01 -8.19
N ARG A 277 5.05 6.01 -6.92
CA ARG A 277 4.77 7.21 -6.10
C ARG A 277 5.81 7.31 -4.99
N LEU A 278 6.73 8.27 -5.12
CA LEU A 278 7.88 8.43 -4.24
C LEU A 278 7.79 9.74 -3.46
N LEU A 279 8.43 9.81 -2.31
CA LEU A 279 8.67 11.06 -1.59
C LEU A 279 9.67 11.89 -2.40
N THR A 280 9.20 12.94 -3.08
CA THR A 280 10.04 13.81 -3.90
C THR A 280 10.34 15.12 -3.18
N ASN A 281 11.59 15.62 -3.27
CA ASN A 281 12.04 16.85 -2.60
C ASN A 281 11.68 16.89 -1.11
N PHE A 282 11.74 15.75 -0.44
CA PHE A 282 11.38 15.61 0.96
C PHE A 282 12.54 15.98 1.87
N THR A 283 12.24 16.64 2.98
CA THR A 283 13.16 16.85 4.10
C THR A 283 12.40 16.60 5.39
N GLY A 284 12.81 15.60 6.13
CA GLY A 284 12.24 15.27 7.42
C GLY A 284 12.55 16.31 8.49
N VAL A 285 11.74 16.32 9.54
CA VAL A 285 11.93 17.22 10.70
C VAL A 285 12.47 16.48 11.93
N LYS A 286 12.46 15.14 11.91
CA LYS A 286 13.05 14.28 12.95
C LYS A 286 14.30 13.61 12.41
N LYS A 287 15.31 13.50 13.25
CA LYS A 287 16.55 12.79 12.91
C LYS A 287 16.35 11.28 13.05
N ALA A 288 16.98 10.55 12.15
CA ALA A 288 17.13 9.11 12.27
C ALA A 288 18.21 8.72 13.32
N ASN A 289 18.42 7.42 13.51
CA ASN A 289 19.38 6.89 14.47
C ASN A 289 20.85 7.25 14.13
N ASP A 290 21.13 7.50 12.85
CA ASP A 290 22.45 7.98 12.38
C ASP A 290 22.68 9.49 12.65
N GLY A 291 21.70 10.18 13.21
CA GLY A 291 21.75 11.60 13.54
C GLY A 291 21.46 12.54 12.37
N LEU A 292 21.11 12.00 11.20
CA LEU A 292 20.78 12.76 9.99
C LEU A 292 19.24 12.92 9.84
N TYR A 293 18.84 13.95 9.12
CA TYR A 293 17.46 14.10 8.68
C TYR A 293 17.24 13.30 7.40
N PRO A 294 16.13 12.54 7.26
CA PRO A 294 15.82 11.88 6.02
C PRO A 294 15.52 12.91 4.93
N THR A 295 16.12 12.72 3.75
CA THR A 295 15.92 13.59 2.58
C THR A 295 15.79 12.78 1.31
N THR A 296 15.06 13.33 0.33
CA THR A 296 15.03 12.81 -1.03
C THR A 296 15.21 13.94 -2.05
N ASN A 297 15.72 13.58 -3.21
CA ASN A 297 15.84 14.48 -4.36
C ASN A 297 14.52 14.62 -5.14
N ALA A 298 14.55 15.29 -6.30
CA ALA A 298 13.39 15.50 -7.15
C ALA A 298 12.82 14.19 -7.74
N GLU A 299 13.63 13.16 -7.88
CA GLU A 299 13.26 11.83 -8.36
C GLU A 299 12.79 10.91 -7.23
N GLY A 300 12.78 11.36 -5.96
CA GLY A 300 12.40 10.56 -4.80
C GLY A 300 13.47 9.55 -4.37
N LEU A 301 14.74 9.84 -4.69
CA LEU A 301 15.86 9.01 -4.26
C LEU A 301 16.48 9.54 -2.97
N THR A 302 16.83 8.61 -2.06
CA THR A 302 17.60 8.89 -0.85
C THR A 302 19.03 9.31 -1.21
N PRO A 303 19.83 9.86 -0.26
CA PRO A 303 21.26 10.12 -0.49
C PRO A 303 22.04 8.89 -0.98
N GLY A 304 21.65 7.69 -0.60
CA GLY A 304 22.23 6.42 -1.08
C GLY A 304 21.75 5.97 -2.44
N GLY A 305 20.82 6.70 -3.07
CA GLY A 305 20.31 6.40 -4.41
C GLY A 305 19.19 5.37 -4.45
N LEU A 306 18.57 5.03 -3.31
CA LEU A 306 17.41 4.16 -3.23
C LEU A 306 16.11 4.93 -3.39
N ILE A 307 15.12 4.34 -4.05
CA ILE A 307 13.77 4.92 -4.09
C ILE A 307 13.18 4.96 -2.69
N CYS A 308 12.47 6.04 -2.37
CA CYS A 308 11.77 6.21 -1.11
C CYS A 308 10.26 6.25 -1.35
N PRO A 309 9.52 5.18 -1.05
CA PRO A 309 8.07 5.13 -1.23
C PRO A 309 7.35 6.25 -0.49
N SER A 310 6.30 6.82 -1.10
CA SER A 310 5.42 7.79 -0.41
C SER A 310 4.31 7.13 0.39
N TYR A 311 4.02 5.85 0.13
CA TYR A 311 3.08 5.02 0.89
C TYR A 311 3.66 3.62 1.11
N TYR A 312 3.29 3.02 2.23
CA TYR A 312 3.46 1.59 2.48
C TYR A 312 2.09 0.95 2.63
N TYR A 313 2.01 -0.33 2.28
CA TYR A 313 0.75 -1.06 2.31
C TYR A 313 0.89 -2.46 2.88
N MET A 314 -0.23 -2.98 3.37
CA MET A 314 -0.44 -4.37 3.72
C MET A 314 -1.78 -4.82 3.16
N ALA A 315 -1.80 -5.93 2.43
CA ALA A 315 -3.00 -6.66 2.04
C ALA A 315 -3.06 -7.95 2.87
N LEU A 316 -4.19 -8.21 3.49
CA LEU A 316 -4.39 -9.32 4.43
C LEU A 316 -5.61 -10.11 4.03
N LEU A 317 -5.49 -11.44 4.00
CA LEU A 317 -6.56 -12.39 3.77
C LEU A 317 -6.56 -13.43 4.89
N SER A 318 -7.60 -13.49 5.69
CA SER A 318 -7.78 -14.55 6.70
C SER A 318 -8.63 -15.67 6.14
N GLU A 319 -8.34 -16.89 6.56
CA GLU A 319 -9.10 -18.10 6.24
C GLU A 319 -9.53 -18.80 7.53
N LYS A 320 -10.80 -19.18 7.58
CA LYS A 320 -11.35 -20.06 8.61
C LYS A 320 -12.40 -21.00 8.04
N ALA A 321 -12.12 -22.29 8.05
CA ALA A 321 -13.01 -23.35 7.53
C ALA A 321 -13.51 -23.07 6.10
N GLY A 322 -12.61 -22.54 5.24
CA GLY A 322 -12.94 -22.16 3.85
C GLY A 322 -13.74 -20.87 3.69
N VAL A 323 -13.89 -20.09 4.77
CA VAL A 323 -14.47 -18.74 4.72
C VAL A 323 -13.31 -17.74 4.76
N TYR A 324 -13.35 -16.76 3.85
CA TYR A 324 -12.31 -15.76 3.66
C TYR A 324 -12.82 -14.37 4.03
N HIS A 325 -11.96 -13.58 4.68
CA HIS A 325 -12.16 -12.15 4.94
C HIS A 325 -10.90 -11.39 4.62
N ALA A 326 -11.02 -10.26 3.97
CA ALA A 326 -9.86 -9.45 3.59
C ALA A 326 -9.94 -8.03 4.16
N ILE A 327 -8.79 -7.42 4.37
CA ILE A 327 -8.60 -6.01 4.73
C ILE A 327 -7.25 -5.56 4.22
N ALA A 328 -7.16 -4.31 3.81
CA ALA A 328 -5.89 -3.70 3.45
C ALA A 328 -5.66 -2.41 4.23
N PHE A 329 -4.38 -2.02 4.34
CA PHE A 329 -3.96 -0.75 4.90
C PHE A 329 -3.06 -0.05 3.89
N PHE A 330 -3.37 1.20 3.57
CA PHE A 330 -2.60 2.04 2.68
C PHE A 330 -2.18 3.31 3.42
N VAL A 331 -0.95 3.30 3.95
CA VAL A 331 -0.46 4.23 4.97
C VAL A 331 0.54 5.21 4.38
N PRO A 332 0.34 6.54 4.51
CA PRO A 332 1.32 7.52 4.05
C PRO A 332 2.63 7.38 4.82
N HIS A 333 3.75 7.41 4.11
CA HIS A 333 5.08 7.40 4.70
C HIS A 333 5.40 8.79 5.29
N SER A 334 4.99 9.02 6.53
CA SER A 334 4.97 10.36 7.14
C SER A 334 5.43 10.36 8.59
N GLU A 335 6.14 11.42 8.99
CA GLU A 335 6.50 11.71 10.39
C GLU A 335 5.34 12.21 11.25
N LEU A 336 4.17 12.50 10.63
CA LEU A 336 3.01 13.09 11.30
C LEU A 336 2.01 12.06 11.83
N LEU A 337 2.28 10.78 11.61
CA LEU A 337 1.44 9.70 12.11
C LEU A 337 1.52 9.59 13.65
N PRO A 338 0.46 9.10 14.32
CA PRO A 338 0.48 8.88 15.76
C PRO A 338 1.60 7.94 16.21
N ASP A 339 2.25 8.28 17.30
CA ASP A 339 3.35 7.49 17.88
C ASP A 339 2.89 6.15 18.51
N ASN A 340 1.64 6.10 19.00
CA ASN A 340 1.02 4.94 19.65
C ASN A 340 -0.36 4.67 19.04
N PRO A 341 -0.43 4.19 17.80
CA PRO A 341 -1.71 3.93 17.16
C PRO A 341 -2.37 2.66 17.72
N GLY A 342 -3.69 2.64 17.67
CA GLY A 342 -4.52 1.48 17.94
C GLY A 342 -5.52 1.27 16.80
N LYS A 343 -6.57 0.44 17.05
CA LYS A 343 -7.60 0.11 16.05
C LYS A 343 -8.11 1.36 15.32
N ASN A 344 -8.48 2.41 16.06
CA ASN A 344 -9.09 3.60 15.46
C ASN A 344 -8.14 4.33 14.50
N GLU A 345 -6.87 4.45 14.85
CA GLU A 345 -5.85 5.09 14.03
C GLU A 345 -5.51 4.23 12.81
N PHE A 346 -5.48 2.90 12.94
CA PHE A 346 -5.29 1.97 11.82
C PHE A 346 -6.45 2.07 10.83
N MET A 347 -7.70 2.11 11.32
CA MET A 347 -8.90 2.19 10.50
C MET A 347 -8.99 3.47 9.66
N VAL A 348 -8.22 4.52 9.98
CA VAL A 348 -8.12 5.74 9.15
C VAL A 348 -7.54 5.42 7.77
N TYR A 349 -6.64 4.44 7.70
CA TYR A 349 -5.92 4.03 6.50
C TYR A 349 -6.32 2.65 5.99
N ALA A 350 -7.37 2.07 6.58
CA ALA A 350 -7.93 0.81 6.08
C ALA A 350 -8.69 1.05 4.77
N VAL A 351 -8.49 0.17 3.81
CA VAL A 351 -9.14 0.18 2.51
C VAL A 351 -9.55 -1.25 2.11
N SER A 352 -10.41 -1.40 1.12
CA SER A 352 -10.66 -2.70 0.50
C SER A 352 -9.45 -3.15 -0.33
N ILE A 353 -9.35 -4.43 -0.63
CA ILE A 353 -8.32 -4.96 -1.53
C ILE A 353 -8.45 -4.30 -2.89
N GLU A 354 -9.64 -4.25 -3.49
CA GLU A 354 -9.91 -3.55 -4.75
C GLU A 354 -9.41 -2.10 -4.76
N SER A 355 -9.59 -1.36 -3.66
CA SER A 355 -9.06 0.00 -3.53
C SER A 355 -7.52 0.01 -3.48
N LEU A 356 -6.91 -0.95 -2.81
CA LEU A 356 -5.45 -1.08 -2.77
C LEU A 356 -4.89 -1.45 -4.14
N GLU A 357 -5.53 -2.33 -4.88
CA GLU A 357 -5.18 -2.70 -6.26
C GLU A 357 -5.21 -1.51 -7.19
N TYR A 358 -6.26 -0.70 -7.09
CA TYR A 358 -6.31 0.55 -7.82
C TYR A 358 -5.14 1.50 -7.47
N GLU A 359 -4.74 1.57 -6.19
CA GLU A 359 -3.63 2.41 -5.75
C GLU A 359 -2.25 1.88 -6.18
N THR A 360 -2.08 0.57 -6.25
CA THR A 360 -0.77 -0.06 -6.49
C THR A 360 -0.58 -0.60 -7.90
N GLY A 361 -1.68 -0.89 -8.61
CA GLY A 361 -1.68 -1.60 -9.87
C GLY A 361 -1.30 -3.08 -9.74
N ILE A 362 -1.34 -3.62 -8.51
CA ILE A 362 -1.04 -5.02 -8.18
C ILE A 362 -2.37 -5.73 -7.93
N ASP A 363 -2.61 -6.85 -8.60
CA ASP A 363 -3.75 -7.74 -8.40
C ASP A 363 -3.40 -8.71 -7.26
N PHE A 364 -4.00 -8.51 -6.09
CA PHE A 364 -3.75 -9.31 -4.89
C PHE A 364 -4.68 -10.52 -4.86
N PHE A 365 -4.21 -11.60 -4.22
CA PHE A 365 -4.98 -12.84 -4.02
C PHE A 365 -5.57 -13.46 -5.29
N CYS A 366 -5.00 -13.14 -6.45
CA CYS A 366 -5.44 -13.55 -7.79
C CYS A 366 -5.56 -15.07 -7.99
N ASN A 367 -5.08 -15.87 -7.04
CA ASN A 367 -5.20 -17.34 -7.05
C ASN A 367 -6.47 -17.84 -6.33
N LEU A 368 -7.27 -16.94 -5.73
CA LEU A 368 -8.60 -17.29 -5.24
C LEU A 368 -9.53 -17.62 -6.43
N PRO A 369 -10.53 -18.48 -6.22
CA PRO A 369 -11.61 -18.61 -7.20
C PRO A 369 -12.33 -17.26 -7.41
N ASN A 370 -12.46 -16.79 -8.65
CA ASN A 370 -12.98 -15.48 -9.04
C ASN A 370 -14.25 -15.03 -8.27
N GLU A 371 -15.19 -15.98 -8.01
CA GLU A 371 -16.42 -15.68 -7.28
C GLU A 371 -16.19 -15.39 -5.79
N ILE A 372 -15.10 -15.90 -5.21
CA ILE A 372 -14.70 -15.64 -3.83
C ILE A 372 -13.90 -14.34 -3.80
N GLU A 373 -12.89 -14.23 -4.64
CA GLU A 373 -12.00 -13.10 -4.82
C GLU A 373 -12.82 -11.81 -4.95
N LYS A 374 -13.66 -11.69 -5.96
CA LYS A 374 -14.53 -10.53 -6.18
C LYS A 374 -15.34 -10.09 -4.95
N LYS A 375 -15.74 -11.02 -4.08
CA LYS A 375 -16.51 -10.70 -2.87
C LYS A 375 -15.64 -10.18 -1.73
N VAL A 376 -14.49 -10.82 -1.51
CA VAL A 376 -13.62 -10.47 -0.39
C VAL A 376 -12.81 -9.20 -0.66
N GLU A 377 -12.58 -8.87 -1.92
CA GLU A 377 -11.82 -7.69 -2.32
C GLU A 377 -12.66 -6.43 -2.37
N ALA A 378 -13.94 -6.53 -2.71
CA ALA A 378 -14.81 -5.38 -2.86
C ALA A 378 -15.01 -4.59 -1.56
N VAL A 379 -15.06 -5.25 -0.41
CA VAL A 379 -15.32 -4.61 0.89
C VAL A 379 -14.57 -5.31 2.01
N TYR A 380 -14.21 -4.57 3.06
CA TYR A 380 -13.77 -5.15 4.33
C TYR A 380 -14.76 -4.83 5.44
N ASN A 381 -14.78 -5.68 6.48
CA ASN A 381 -15.50 -5.40 7.72
C ASN A 381 -14.54 -5.55 8.91
N ALA A 382 -14.38 -4.48 9.69
CA ALA A 382 -13.47 -4.48 10.84
C ALA A 382 -13.86 -5.47 11.93
N GLU A 383 -15.14 -5.88 11.99
CA GLU A 383 -15.63 -6.83 13.00
C GLU A 383 -15.30 -8.29 12.67
N ASP A 384 -14.84 -8.58 11.45
CA ASP A 384 -14.34 -9.91 11.06
C ASP A 384 -12.92 -10.17 11.61
N TRP A 385 -12.30 -9.17 12.24
CA TRP A 385 -10.94 -9.20 12.77
C TRP A 385 -10.92 -9.07 14.29
N VAL A 386 -10.10 -9.88 14.95
CA VAL A 386 -9.94 -9.85 16.43
C VAL A 386 -8.91 -8.78 16.80
N TRP A 387 -9.40 -7.64 17.30
CA TRP A 387 -8.57 -6.48 17.66
C TRP A 387 -8.05 -6.54 19.07
#